data_7ec33b3a92cda095ac37f1d2aaa5597f
#
_entry.id   7ec33b3a92cda095ac37f1d2aaa5597f
#
_cell.length_a   1.000
_cell.length_b   1.000
_cell.length_c   1.000
_cell.angle_alpha   90.00
_cell.angle_beta   90.00
_cell.angle_gamma   90.00
#
_symmetry.space_group_name_H-M   'P 1'
#
loop_
_entity.id
_entity.type
_entity.pdbx_description
1 polymer ?
#
loop_
_entity_poly.entity_id
_entity_poly.type
_entity_poly.pdbx_seq_one_letter_code
_entity_poly.pdbx_strand_id
1 'polypeptide(L)'
;MKKQWIIACFIGIQGVNVQAQQPSKYPYQDTKLTVEQRADDLLQRLTLEEKVALMQNNSPAIPRLGIKPYEWWNEALHGIARAGLATVF
;
A
#
# COMPACT_ATOMS: atom_id res chain seq x y z
N MET A 1 6.12 34.42 -54.63
CA MET A 1 5.38 33.45 -53.80
C MET A 1 6.23 33.10 -52.57
N LYS A 2 5.88 33.63 -51.43
CA LYS A 2 6.57 33.34 -50.17
C LYS A 2 5.83 32.17 -49.50
N LYS A 3 6.46 30.99 -49.46
CA LYS A 3 5.95 29.82 -48.73
C LYS A 3 6.34 30.09 -47.24
N GLN A 4 5.32 30.40 -46.42
CA GLN A 4 5.50 30.42 -44.99
C GLN A 4 5.42 28.96 -44.48
N TRP A 5 6.52 28.49 -43.89
CA TRP A 5 6.57 27.25 -43.16
C TRP A 5 6.10 27.53 -41.75
N ILE A 6 4.90 27.05 -41.43
CA ILE A 6 4.41 27.09 -40.06
C ILE A 6 5.01 25.90 -39.34
N ILE A 7 6.00 26.13 -38.48
CA ILE A 7 6.53 25.15 -37.56
C ILE A 7 5.53 25.07 -36.39
N ALA A 8 4.67 24.05 -36.39
CA ALA A 8 3.83 23.75 -35.26
C ALA A 8 4.70 23.08 -34.17
N CYS A 9 5.05 23.86 -33.14
CA CYS A 9 5.62 23.30 -31.92
C CYS A 9 4.53 22.51 -31.20
N PHE A 10 4.55 21.18 -31.31
CA PHE A 10 3.82 20.28 -30.43
C PHE A 10 4.50 20.27 -29.07
N ILE A 11 4.01 21.09 -28.15
CA ILE A 11 4.36 20.96 -26.72
C ILE A 11 3.56 19.77 -26.23
N GLY A 12 4.23 18.61 -26.12
CA GLY A 12 3.69 17.44 -25.48
C GLY A 12 3.49 17.74 -23.99
N ILE A 13 2.24 18.02 -23.60
CA ILE A 13 1.85 18.04 -22.18
C ILE A 13 1.91 16.59 -21.74
N GLN A 14 3.01 16.21 -21.09
CA GLN A 14 3.07 14.96 -20.36
C GLN A 14 2.10 15.09 -19.18
N GLY A 15 0.94 14.48 -19.31
CA GLY A 15 -0.03 14.40 -18.24
C GLY A 15 0.61 13.71 -17.04
N VAL A 16 0.83 14.46 -15.96
CA VAL A 16 1.13 13.89 -14.66
C VAL A 16 -0.10 13.09 -14.27
N ASN A 17 -0.01 11.76 -14.34
CA ASN A 17 -1.03 10.88 -13.78
C ASN A 17 -1.03 11.08 -12.26
N VAL A 18 -1.74 12.08 -11.80
CA VAL A 18 -2.15 12.18 -10.41
C VAL A 18 -3.17 11.06 -10.21
N GLN A 19 -2.71 9.91 -9.75
CA GLN A 19 -3.62 8.89 -9.25
C GLN A 19 -4.36 9.51 -8.07
N ALA A 20 -5.58 9.97 -8.32
CA ALA A 20 -6.49 10.35 -7.26
C ALA A 20 -6.62 9.13 -6.35
N GLN A 21 -6.17 9.26 -5.09
CA GLN A 21 -6.38 8.23 -4.09
C GLN A 21 -7.89 7.99 -4.02
N GLN A 22 -8.30 6.78 -4.39
CA GLN A 22 -9.71 6.41 -4.26
C GLN A 22 -10.11 6.63 -2.81
N PRO A 23 -11.29 7.24 -2.57
CA PRO A 23 -11.75 7.44 -1.20
C PRO A 23 -11.74 6.11 -0.46
N SER A 24 -11.11 6.09 0.70
CA SER A 24 -11.00 4.89 1.53
C SER A 24 -12.39 4.35 1.83
N LYS A 25 -12.63 3.09 1.49
CA LYS A 25 -13.93 2.43 1.68
C LYS A 25 -14.30 2.31 3.17
N TYR A 26 -13.30 2.20 4.03
CA TYR A 26 -13.47 2.00 5.46
C TYR A 26 -12.65 3.03 6.26
N PRO A 27 -13.12 3.45 7.46
CA PRO A 27 -12.41 4.39 8.32
C PRO A 27 -10.97 3.99 8.65
N TYR A 28 -10.69 2.70 8.87
CA TYR A 28 -9.32 2.25 9.17
C TYR A 28 -8.31 2.52 8.04
N GLN A 29 -8.79 2.75 6.82
CA GLN A 29 -7.96 3.09 5.66
C GLN A 29 -7.66 4.60 5.58
N ASP A 30 -8.39 5.42 6.33
CA ASP A 30 -8.21 6.87 6.33
C ASP A 30 -6.98 7.25 7.16
N THR A 31 -5.94 7.74 6.48
CA THR A 31 -4.69 8.16 7.10
C THR A 31 -4.79 9.45 7.94
N LYS A 32 -5.93 10.14 7.90
CA LYS A 32 -6.20 11.33 8.73
C LYS A 32 -6.61 10.95 10.15
N LEU A 33 -7.10 9.73 10.36
CA LEU A 33 -7.43 9.21 11.68
C LEU A 33 -6.16 8.75 12.43
N THR A 34 -6.23 8.75 13.76
CA THR A 34 -5.14 8.22 14.58
C THR A 34 -4.97 6.70 14.41
N VAL A 35 -3.81 6.18 14.77
CA VAL A 35 -3.54 4.73 14.68
C VAL A 35 -4.54 3.96 15.54
N GLU A 36 -4.85 4.43 16.73
CA GLU A 36 -5.80 3.83 17.66
C GLU A 36 -7.21 3.77 17.05
N GLN A 37 -7.70 4.88 16.51
CA GLN A 37 -9.01 4.94 15.86
C GLN A 37 -9.11 3.98 14.68
N ARG A 38 -8.05 3.88 13.90
CA ARG A 38 -7.97 2.96 12.75
C ARG A 38 -7.94 1.50 13.20
N ALA A 39 -7.17 1.20 14.25
CA ALA A 39 -7.10 -0.14 14.83
C ALA A 39 -8.45 -0.58 15.41
N ASP A 40 -9.12 0.28 16.16
CA ASP A 40 -10.43 -0.01 16.74
C ASP A 40 -11.49 -0.27 15.67
N ASP A 41 -11.55 0.54 14.62
CA ASP A 41 -12.46 0.31 13.49
C ASP A 41 -12.18 -1.02 12.79
N LEU A 42 -10.90 -1.36 12.56
CA LEU A 42 -10.51 -2.62 11.94
C LEU A 42 -10.89 -3.82 12.83
N LEU A 43 -10.61 -3.75 14.14
CA LEU A 43 -10.93 -4.82 15.09
C LEU A 43 -12.41 -5.15 15.14
N GLN A 44 -13.27 -4.17 15.01
CA GLN A 44 -14.73 -4.37 14.98
C GLN A 44 -15.20 -5.08 13.71
N ARG A 45 -14.44 -4.99 12.61
CA ARG A 45 -14.78 -5.60 11.32
C ARG A 45 -14.26 -7.02 11.16
N LEU A 46 -13.26 -7.41 11.93
CA LEU A 46 -12.65 -8.74 11.89
C LEU A 46 -13.50 -9.77 12.63
N THR A 47 -13.66 -10.96 12.04
CA THR A 47 -14.19 -12.12 12.75
C THR A 47 -13.17 -12.65 13.76
N LEU A 48 -13.60 -13.52 14.68
CA LEU A 48 -12.70 -14.14 15.64
C LEU A 48 -11.62 -14.97 14.93
N GLU A 49 -12.01 -15.75 13.94
CA GLU A 49 -11.11 -16.58 13.14
C GLU A 49 -10.06 -15.75 12.41
N GLU A 50 -10.47 -14.62 11.83
CA GLU A 50 -9.55 -13.68 11.16
C GLU A 50 -8.58 -13.06 12.15
N LYS A 51 -9.04 -12.68 13.34
CA LYS A 51 -8.16 -12.15 14.40
C LYS A 51 -7.10 -13.15 14.81
N VAL A 52 -7.48 -14.41 15.01
CA VAL A 52 -6.54 -15.50 15.36
C VAL A 52 -5.56 -15.73 14.22
N ALA A 53 -6.03 -15.76 12.97
CA ALA A 53 -5.16 -15.96 11.81
C ALA A 53 -4.13 -14.85 11.63
N LEU A 54 -4.50 -13.59 11.91
CA LEU A 54 -3.57 -12.45 11.84
C LEU A 54 -2.49 -12.46 12.93
N MET A 55 -2.64 -13.25 13.98
CA MET A 55 -1.62 -13.39 15.04
C MET A 55 -0.47 -14.34 14.66
N GLN A 56 -0.57 -15.02 13.53
CA GLN A 56 0.49 -15.90 13.04
C GLN A 56 1.57 -15.10 12.30
N ASN A 57 2.79 -15.63 12.26
CA ASN A 57 3.89 -15.03 11.50
C ASN A 57 3.58 -14.87 10.01
N ASN A 58 2.86 -15.82 9.44
CA ASN A 58 2.34 -15.75 8.08
C ASN A 58 0.86 -15.31 8.13
N SER A 59 0.65 -14.01 8.24
CA SER A 59 -0.68 -13.42 8.30
C SER A 59 -1.38 -13.52 6.95
N PRO A 60 -2.54 -14.19 6.86
CA PRO A 60 -3.26 -14.34 5.59
C PRO A 60 -3.89 -13.02 5.12
N ALA A 61 -4.20 -12.96 3.81
CA ALA A 61 -4.98 -11.87 3.27
C ALA A 61 -6.44 -11.91 3.77
N ILE A 62 -7.05 -10.72 3.90
CA ILE A 62 -8.50 -10.58 4.12
C ILE A 62 -9.05 -9.70 3.01
N PRO A 63 -9.37 -10.28 1.83
CA PRO A 63 -9.72 -9.53 0.63
C PRO A 63 -10.95 -8.62 0.81
N ARG A 64 -11.96 -9.05 1.56
CA ARG A 64 -13.18 -8.26 1.83
C ARG A 64 -12.88 -6.93 2.53
N LEU A 65 -11.78 -6.87 3.28
CA LEU A 65 -11.32 -5.65 3.96
C LEU A 65 -10.13 -4.99 3.24
N GLY A 66 -9.66 -5.54 2.13
CA GLY A 66 -8.50 -5.00 1.40
C GLY A 66 -7.16 -5.20 2.13
N ILE A 67 -7.10 -6.15 3.06
CA ILE A 67 -5.86 -6.49 3.78
C ILE A 67 -5.07 -7.49 2.95
N LYS A 68 -3.82 -7.14 2.66
CA LYS A 68 -2.88 -8.01 1.96
C LYS A 68 -2.24 -9.01 2.93
N PRO A 69 -1.77 -10.17 2.44
CA PRO A 69 -1.01 -11.10 3.28
C PRO A 69 0.31 -10.45 3.69
N TYR A 70 0.80 -10.81 4.86
CA TYR A 70 2.08 -10.33 5.35
C TYR A 70 2.84 -11.42 6.09
N GLU A 71 4.13 -11.54 5.80
CA GLU A 71 5.04 -12.46 6.47
C GLU A 71 5.88 -11.69 7.49
N TRP A 72 5.67 -11.99 8.78
CA TRP A 72 6.35 -11.32 9.90
C TRP A 72 7.71 -11.90 10.23
N TRP A 73 8.03 -13.08 9.70
CA TRP A 73 9.26 -13.75 10.03
C TRP A 73 10.49 -13.00 9.51
N ASN A 74 11.30 -12.51 10.42
CA ASN A 74 12.58 -11.87 10.13
C ASN A 74 13.60 -12.23 11.19
N GLU A 75 14.84 -12.36 10.79
CA GLU A 75 15.99 -12.53 11.68
C GLU A 75 16.88 -11.30 11.57
N ALA A 76 17.42 -10.84 12.70
CA ALA A 76 18.17 -9.59 12.76
C ALA A 76 19.45 -9.73 13.60
N LEU A 77 20.17 -10.85 13.48
CA LEU A 77 21.39 -11.10 14.24
C LEU A 77 22.56 -10.23 13.74
N HIS A 78 22.73 -10.12 12.42
CA HIS A 78 23.76 -9.32 11.74
C HIS A 78 23.14 -8.49 10.61
N GLY A 79 22.06 -7.80 10.87
CA GLY A 79 21.20 -7.18 9.89
C GLY A 79 19.90 -7.97 9.74
N ILE A 80 18.94 -7.42 8.98
CA ILE A 80 17.68 -8.12 8.75
C ILE A 80 17.92 -9.21 7.71
N ALA A 81 17.69 -10.48 8.09
CA ALA A 81 17.80 -11.62 7.23
C ALA A 81 16.47 -12.38 7.18
N ARG A 82 16.17 -12.96 6.01
CA ARG A 82 15.03 -13.83 5.82
C ARG A 82 15.42 -14.94 4.85
N ALA A 83 15.39 -16.19 5.31
CA ALA A 83 15.59 -17.38 4.47
C ALA A 83 16.78 -17.28 3.50
N GLY A 84 17.92 -16.78 3.96
CA GLY A 84 19.14 -16.63 3.17
C GLY A 84 19.36 -15.26 2.50
N LEU A 85 18.41 -14.33 2.66
CA LEU A 85 18.56 -12.95 2.22
C LEU A 85 18.89 -12.07 3.42
N ALA A 86 20.05 -11.41 3.40
CA ALA A 86 20.45 -10.47 4.44
C ALA A 86 20.40 -9.03 3.91
N THR A 87 20.09 -8.08 4.79
CA THR A 87 20.25 -6.66 4.48
C THR A 87 21.74 -6.34 4.38
N VAL A 88 22.15 -5.77 3.26
CA VAL A 88 23.50 -5.25 3.05
C VAL A 88 23.48 -3.76 3.41
N PHE A 89 24.33 -3.36 4.33
CA PHE A 89 24.50 -1.97 4.78
C PHE A 89 25.60 -1.27 3.98
#